data_f4aec3891d3c6c76a932207521342065
#
_entry.id   f4aec3891d3c6c76a932207521342065
#
_cell.length_a   1.000
_cell.length_b   1.000
_cell.length_c   1.000
_cell.angle_alpha   90.00
_cell.angle_beta   90.00
_cell.angle_gamma   90.00
#
_symmetry.space_group_name_H-M   'P 1'
#
loop_
_entity.id
_entity.type
_entity.pdbx_description
1 polymer ?
#
loop_
_entity_poly.entity_id
_entity_poly.type
_entity_poly.pdbx_seq_one_letter_code
_entity_poly.pdbx_strand_id
1 'polypeptide(L)' 'MRDYWLSKLFYDLQSPALASEFRADREAVIDRYPLDAETRKALKENQVPFLAQRTNAYLLRYYFFAVGMKDDEFVRRLNG' A
#
# COMPACT_ATOMS: atom_id res chain seq x y z
N MET A 1 -7.68 11.09 -11.45
CA MET A 1 -8.42 11.11 -10.17
C MET A 1 -7.78 10.16 -9.18
N ARG A 2 -7.60 10.62 -7.97
CA ARG A 2 -6.95 9.79 -6.93
C ARG A 2 -7.94 8.78 -6.38
N ASP A 3 -7.42 7.62 -6.09
CA ASP A 3 -8.20 6.54 -5.50
C ASP A 3 -8.37 6.82 -3.99
N TYR A 4 -9.58 7.23 -3.61
CA TYR A 4 -9.87 7.55 -2.22
C TYR A 4 -9.62 6.37 -1.28
N TRP A 5 -10.10 5.19 -1.69
CA TRP A 5 -10.02 4.02 -0.82
C TRP A 5 -8.59 3.48 -0.69
N LEU A 6 -7.80 3.61 -1.74
CA LEU A 6 -6.39 3.25 -1.67
C LEU A 6 -5.65 4.19 -0.71
N SER A 7 -5.92 5.49 -0.82
CA SER A 7 -5.32 6.48 0.08
C SER A 7 -5.76 6.24 1.52
N LYS A 8 -7.03 5.88 1.73
CA LYS A 8 -7.57 5.58 3.05
C LYS A 8 -6.87 4.38 3.67
N LEU A 9 -6.65 3.32 2.89
CA LEU A 9 -5.92 2.15 3.35
C LEU A 9 -4.51 2.53 3.81
N PHE A 10 -3.79 3.29 3.01
CA PHE A 10 -2.43 3.69 3.35
C PHE A 10 -2.39 4.58 4.59
N TYR A 11 -3.36 5.49 4.70
CA TYR A 11 -3.47 6.33 5.88
C TYR A 11 -3.71 5.48 7.14
N ASP A 12 -4.60 4.50 7.04
CA ASP A 12 -4.92 3.64 8.17
C ASP A 12 -3.74 2.76 8.59
N LEU A 13 -2.83 2.45 7.65
CA LEU A 13 -1.64 1.65 7.93
C LEU A 13 -0.62 2.37 8.81
N GLN A 14 -0.83 3.65 9.10
CA GLN A 14 -0.03 4.35 10.11
C GLN A 14 -0.26 3.78 11.50
N SER A 15 -1.41 3.15 11.73
CA SER A 15 -1.71 2.49 12.99
C SER A 15 -0.88 1.22 13.14
N PRO A 16 -0.11 1.06 14.23
CA PRO A 16 0.66 -0.17 14.45
C PRO A 16 -0.21 -1.42 14.49
N ALA A 17 -1.43 -1.29 15.02
CA ALA A 17 -2.35 -2.42 15.10
C ALA A 17 -2.76 -2.90 13.72
N LEU A 18 -3.14 -1.98 12.82
CA LEU A 18 -3.52 -2.36 11.47
C LEU A 18 -2.31 -2.84 10.65
N ALA A 19 -1.16 -2.22 10.83
CA ALA A 19 0.06 -2.66 10.17
C ALA A 19 0.41 -4.10 10.56
N SER A 20 0.21 -4.47 11.81
CA SER A 20 0.44 -5.83 12.30
C SER A 20 -0.54 -6.81 11.65
N GLU A 21 -1.82 -6.45 11.58
CA GLU A 21 -2.82 -7.26 10.90
C GLU A 21 -2.48 -7.45 9.42
N PHE A 22 -2.01 -6.40 8.78
CA PHE A 22 -1.65 -6.42 7.37
C PHE A 22 -0.50 -7.37 7.10
N ARG A 23 0.49 -7.41 8.00
CA ARG A 23 1.60 -8.36 7.89
C ARG A 23 1.15 -9.80 8.06
N ALA A 24 0.18 -10.01 8.95
CA ALA A 24 -0.33 -11.35 9.24
C ALA A 24 -1.20 -11.87 8.12
N ASP A 25 -2.08 -11.02 7.57
CA ASP A 25 -2.99 -11.41 6.50
C ASP A 25 -3.33 -10.20 5.64
N ARG A 26 -2.51 -9.96 4.64
CA ARG A 26 -2.66 -8.82 3.74
C ARG A 26 -4.00 -8.83 3.01
N GLU A 27 -4.40 -9.99 2.51
CA GLU A 27 -5.63 -10.09 1.73
C GLU A 27 -6.87 -9.77 2.54
N ALA A 28 -6.90 -10.21 3.80
CA ALA A 28 -8.04 -9.93 4.67
C ALA A 28 -8.21 -8.42 4.91
N VAL A 29 -7.10 -7.70 5.06
CA VAL A 29 -7.14 -6.25 5.25
C VAL A 29 -7.56 -5.56 3.97
N ILE A 30 -6.99 -5.95 2.83
CA ILE A 30 -7.34 -5.37 1.53
C ILE A 30 -8.83 -5.55 1.23
N ASP A 31 -9.39 -6.70 1.59
CA ASP A 31 -10.80 -7.01 1.33
C ASP A 31 -11.77 -6.13 2.12
N ARG A 32 -11.29 -5.44 3.15
CA ARG A 32 -12.13 -4.50 3.91
C ARG A 32 -12.36 -3.19 3.15
N TYR A 33 -11.64 -2.95 2.06
CA TYR A 33 -11.72 -1.72 1.29
C TYR A 33 -12.27 -2.00 -0.10
N PRO A 34 -13.17 -1.14 -0.61
CA PRO A 34 -13.77 -1.36 -1.94
C PRO A 34 -12.81 -0.93 -3.06
N LEU A 35 -11.75 -1.69 -3.22
CA LEU A 35 -10.73 -1.45 -4.24
C LEU A 35 -11.07 -2.24 -5.51
N ASP A 36 -10.67 -1.71 -6.68
CA ASP A 36 -10.88 -2.45 -7.93
C ASP A 36 -9.88 -3.60 -8.05
N ALA A 37 -10.14 -4.51 -9.00
CA ALA A 37 -9.32 -5.71 -9.16
C ALA A 37 -7.88 -5.38 -9.53
N GLU A 38 -7.68 -4.36 -10.34
CA GLU A 38 -6.35 -3.94 -10.77
C GLU A 38 -5.52 -3.40 -9.61
N THR A 39 -6.14 -2.59 -8.75
CA THR A 39 -5.49 -2.06 -7.56
C THR A 39 -5.18 -3.16 -6.57
N ARG A 40 -6.08 -4.12 -6.38
CA ARG A 40 -5.84 -5.26 -5.50
C ARG A 40 -4.64 -6.08 -5.98
N LYS A 41 -4.55 -6.31 -7.29
CA LYS A 41 -3.42 -7.04 -7.86
C LYS A 41 -2.12 -6.28 -7.63
N ALA A 42 -2.12 -4.98 -7.84
CA ALA A 42 -0.93 -4.16 -7.63
C ALA A 42 -0.45 -4.20 -6.19
N LEU A 43 -1.38 -4.23 -5.23
CA LEU A 43 -1.04 -4.35 -3.82
C LEU A 43 -0.44 -5.71 -3.50
N LYS A 44 -0.97 -6.78 -4.07
CA LYS A 44 -0.45 -8.13 -3.85
C LYS A 44 0.94 -8.32 -4.45
N GLU A 45 1.21 -7.67 -5.57
CA GLU A 45 2.48 -7.81 -6.30
C GLU A 45 3.47 -6.69 -5.99
N ASN A 46 3.13 -5.78 -5.08
CA ASN A 46 3.98 -4.64 -4.70
C ASN A 46 4.41 -3.81 -5.92
N GLN A 47 3.47 -3.49 -6.80
CA GLN A 47 3.74 -2.69 -8.00
C GLN A 47 3.82 -1.21 -7.64
N VAL A 48 4.99 -0.78 -7.17
CA VAL A 48 5.21 0.56 -6.65
C VAL A 48 4.86 1.66 -7.66
N PRO A 49 5.33 1.61 -8.93
CA PRO A 49 5.00 2.68 -9.88
C PRO A 49 3.50 2.82 -10.14
N PHE A 50 2.78 1.71 -10.21
CA PHE A 50 1.33 1.71 -10.40
C PHE A 50 0.64 2.40 -9.21
N LEU A 51 1.02 2.01 -8.00
CA LEU A 51 0.41 2.55 -6.79
C LEU A 51 0.74 4.03 -6.61
N ALA A 52 1.95 4.44 -6.98
CA ALA A 52 2.38 5.83 -6.87
C ALA A 52 1.57 6.75 -7.77
N GLN A 53 1.05 6.25 -8.90
CA GLN A 53 0.22 7.03 -9.78
C GLN A 53 -1.19 7.24 -9.23
N ARG A 54 -1.65 6.34 -8.36
CA ARG A 54 -3.01 6.36 -7.85
C ARG A 54 -3.15 7.03 -6.49
N THR A 55 -2.04 7.25 -5.81
CA THR A 55 -2.06 7.86 -4.50
C THR A 55 -0.83 8.74 -4.31
N ASN A 56 -0.77 9.38 -3.14
CA ASN A 56 0.36 10.22 -2.76
C ASN A 56 1.54 9.32 -2.37
N ALA A 57 2.73 9.60 -2.91
CA ALA A 57 3.93 8.82 -2.60
C ALA A 57 4.26 8.85 -1.10
N TYR A 58 3.91 9.92 -0.41
CA TYR A 58 4.10 10.03 1.03
C TYR A 58 3.30 8.97 1.79
N LEU A 59 2.05 8.76 1.40
CA LEU A 59 1.20 7.73 2.00
C LEU A 59 1.66 6.34 1.62
N LEU A 60 2.18 6.17 0.42
CA LEU A 60 2.67 4.89 -0.06
C LEU A 60 3.81 4.35 0.81
N ARG A 61 4.60 5.23 1.40
CA ARG A 61 5.68 4.81 2.31
C ARG A 61 5.15 4.00 3.49
N TYR A 62 4.02 4.37 4.03
CA TYR A 62 3.43 3.64 5.16
C TYR A 62 3.08 2.22 4.76
N TYR A 63 2.57 2.04 3.53
CA TYR A 63 2.26 0.71 3.03
C TYR A 63 3.52 -0.17 2.95
N PHE A 64 4.58 0.33 2.33
CA PHE A 64 5.79 -0.47 2.17
C PHE A 64 6.53 -0.68 3.48
N PHE A 65 6.41 0.26 4.39
CA PHE A 65 6.94 0.11 5.74
C PHE A 65 6.19 -1.03 6.46
N ALA A 66 4.88 -1.08 6.29
CA ALA A 66 4.05 -2.12 6.92
C ALA A 66 4.39 -3.52 6.39
N VAL A 67 4.79 -3.64 5.12
CA VAL A 67 5.17 -4.95 4.55
C VAL A 67 6.64 -5.27 4.78
N GLY A 68 7.37 -4.42 5.51
CA GLY A 68 8.77 -4.69 5.85
C GLY A 68 9.78 -4.23 4.82
N MET A 69 9.39 -3.39 3.87
CA MET A 69 10.30 -2.86 2.86
C MET A 69 11.11 -1.70 3.43
N LYS A 70 12.42 -1.73 3.23
CA LYS A 70 13.31 -0.67 3.70
C LYS A 70 13.23 0.56 2.81
N ASP A 71 13.59 1.73 3.35
CA ASP A 71 13.51 2.99 2.63
C ASP A 71 14.31 2.98 1.34
N ASP A 72 15.51 2.44 1.34
CA ASP A 72 16.35 2.39 0.14
C ASP A 72 15.74 1.49 -0.93
N GLU A 73 15.13 0.38 -0.54
CA GLU A 73 14.43 -0.48 -1.46
C GLU A 73 13.19 0.19 -2.03
N PHE A 74 12.44 0.90 -1.18
CA PHE A 74 11.28 1.65 -1.61
C PHE A 74 11.63 2.68 -2.68
N VAL A 75 12.67 3.49 -2.42
CA VAL A 75 13.12 4.52 -3.35
C VAL A 75 13.57 3.89 -4.67
N ARG A 76 14.29 2.79 -4.59
CA ARG A 76 14.77 2.08 -5.77
C ARG A 76 13.62 1.57 -6.65
N ARG A 77 12.59 1.00 -6.04
CA ARG A 77 11.41 0.52 -6.76
C ARG A 77 10.59 1.65 -7.33
N LEU A 78 10.52 2.78 -6.63
CA LEU A 78 9.78 3.94 -7.08
C LEU A 78 10.40 4.54 -8.36
N ASN A 79 11.71 4.51 -8.46
CA ASN A 79 12.44 5.08 -9.60
C ASN A 79 12.63 4.12 -10.75
N GLY A 80 12.39 2.86 -10.53
CA GLY A 80 12.71 1.91 -11.52
C GLY A 80 11.70 0.94 -11.88
#